data_f0c99d27a85a3a4e72e8d29f0070656b
#
_entry.id   f0c99d27a85a3a4e72e8d29f0070656b
#
_cell.length_a   1.000
_cell.length_b   1.000
_cell.length_c   1.000
_cell.angle_alpha   90.00
_cell.angle_beta   90.00
_cell.angle_gamma   90.00
#
_symmetry.space_group_name_H-M   'P 1'
#
loop_
_entity.id
_entity.type
_entity.pdbx_description
1 polymer ?
#
loop_
_entity_poly.entity_id
_entity_poly.type
_entity_poly.pdbx_seq_one_letter_code
_entity_poly.pdbx_strand_id
1 'polypeptide(L)'
;MHPKFKNEYNLPGRELLPHREPFLFLDRLVSADETGCLGEYTFTEEKNDFFKGHFPGAPVVPGVVLVESMCQCAGAGIVAQNVMGGMDRDRKNRFVLAAVTSARFRRPVVPGDTFTMIAENVKARSRIRTFAVKGYVGDEIAAECEITCLLDTRPVAC
;
A
#
# COMPACT_ATOMS: atom_id res chain seq x y z
N MET A 1 -9.34 12.83 -11.44
CA MET A 1 -10.18 11.69 -10.98
C MET A 1 -9.40 10.41 -11.23
N HIS A 2 -9.14 9.65 -10.18
CA HIS A 2 -8.41 8.39 -10.30
C HIS A 2 -9.33 7.26 -10.78
N PRO A 3 -8.82 6.26 -11.53
CA PRO A 3 -9.62 5.13 -11.97
C PRO A 3 -10.16 4.36 -10.76
N LYS A 4 -11.42 3.95 -10.85
CA LYS A 4 -12.03 3.06 -9.85
C LYS A 4 -11.99 1.63 -10.39
N PHE A 5 -11.60 0.71 -9.55
CA PHE A 5 -11.70 -0.72 -9.82
C PHE A 5 -13.14 -1.20 -9.56
N LYS A 6 -13.49 -2.33 -10.15
CA LYS A 6 -14.86 -2.84 -10.26
C LYS A 6 -15.61 -2.96 -8.92
N ASN A 7 -14.91 -3.36 -7.86
CA ASN A 7 -15.52 -3.57 -6.55
C ASN A 7 -15.12 -2.45 -5.59
N GLU A 8 -16.09 -1.73 -5.06
CA GLU A 8 -15.88 -0.75 -4.00
C GLU A 8 -15.90 -1.43 -2.63
N TYR A 9 -14.91 -1.13 -1.81
CA TYR A 9 -14.73 -1.74 -0.49
C TYR A 9 -14.84 -0.74 0.65
N ASN A 10 -14.12 0.36 0.59
CA ASN A 10 -13.96 1.31 1.69
C ASN A 10 -13.59 0.66 3.03
N LEU A 11 -12.76 -0.39 2.98
CA LEU A 11 -12.34 -1.14 4.16
C LEU A 11 -11.09 -0.54 4.79
N PRO A 12 -11.05 -0.43 6.15
CA PRO A 12 -9.85 -0.01 6.86
C PRO A 12 -8.66 -0.93 6.57
N GLY A 13 -7.47 -0.35 6.37
CA GLY A 13 -6.26 -1.13 6.10
C GLY A 13 -5.95 -2.17 7.17
N ARG A 14 -6.20 -1.85 8.45
CA ARG A 14 -5.98 -2.76 9.58
C ARG A 14 -6.85 -4.04 9.58
N GLU A 15 -7.97 -4.03 8.84
CA GLU A 15 -8.81 -5.22 8.68
C GLU A 15 -8.27 -6.18 7.60
N LEU A 16 -7.50 -5.66 6.66
CA LEU A 16 -6.95 -6.39 5.52
C LEU A 16 -5.51 -6.83 5.74
N LEU A 17 -4.73 -6.03 6.48
CA LEU A 17 -3.30 -6.21 6.66
C LEU A 17 -2.94 -6.69 8.07
N PRO A 18 -1.87 -7.49 8.23
CA PRO A 18 -1.34 -7.86 9.55
C PRO A 18 -0.61 -6.70 10.25
N HIS A 19 -0.24 -5.66 9.51
CA HIS A 19 0.46 -4.47 10.00
C HIS A 19 -0.35 -3.75 11.09
N ARG A 20 0.36 -3.13 12.02
CA ARG A 20 -0.23 -2.26 13.07
C ARG A 20 0.61 -1.01 13.22
N GLU A 21 0.02 0.02 13.80
CA GLU A 21 0.72 1.24 14.13
C GLU A 21 1.93 0.92 15.06
N PRO A 22 3.09 1.54 14.86
CA PRO A 22 3.35 2.69 13.98
C PRO A 22 3.74 2.32 12.54
N PHE A 23 3.55 1.07 12.08
CA PHE A 23 3.96 0.60 10.75
C PHE A 23 2.78 0.19 9.87
N LEU A 24 1.62 0.84 10.03
CA LEU A 24 0.47 0.72 9.15
C LEU A 24 0.32 2.01 8.34
N PHE A 25 0.52 1.92 7.02
CA PHE A 25 0.52 3.06 6.10
C PHE A 25 -0.58 2.92 5.03
N LEU A 26 -1.74 2.43 5.43
CA LEU A 26 -2.96 2.36 4.63
C LEU A 26 -4.15 2.66 5.55
N ASP A 27 -4.79 3.80 5.34
CA ASP A 27 -6.02 4.14 6.08
C ASP A 27 -7.18 3.27 5.58
N ARG A 28 -7.33 3.18 4.26
CA ARG A 28 -8.40 2.38 3.65
C ARG A 28 -8.06 1.88 2.25
N LEU A 29 -8.60 0.73 1.92
CA LEU A 29 -8.73 0.25 0.54
C LEU A 29 -10.05 0.77 -0.02
N VAL A 30 -10.00 1.55 -1.08
CA VAL A 30 -11.18 2.18 -1.70
C VAL A 30 -11.86 1.21 -2.65
N SER A 31 -11.10 0.63 -3.58
CA SER A 31 -11.62 -0.29 -4.59
C SER A 31 -10.55 -1.29 -5.04
N ALA A 32 -10.97 -2.45 -5.53
CA ALA A 32 -10.08 -3.45 -6.13
C ALA A 32 -10.83 -4.38 -7.09
N ASP A 33 -10.08 -5.00 -8.00
CA ASP A 33 -10.49 -6.12 -8.83
C ASP A 33 -9.26 -6.94 -9.27
N GLU A 34 -9.44 -7.87 -10.19
CA GLU A 34 -8.35 -8.71 -10.69
C GLU A 34 -7.23 -7.94 -11.39
N THR A 35 -7.47 -6.70 -11.80
CA THR A 35 -6.49 -5.86 -12.49
C THR A 35 -5.68 -4.99 -11.54
N GLY A 36 -6.17 -4.72 -10.33
CA GLY A 36 -5.47 -3.89 -9.37
C GLY A 36 -6.32 -3.37 -8.23
N CYS A 37 -5.82 -2.32 -7.58
CA CYS A 37 -6.53 -1.69 -6.46
C CYS A 37 -6.15 -0.22 -6.29
N LEU A 38 -7.03 0.49 -5.55
CA LEU A 38 -6.85 1.86 -5.10
C LEU A 38 -6.98 1.93 -3.59
N GLY A 39 -6.00 2.53 -2.93
CA GLY A 39 -6.00 2.78 -1.50
C GLY A 39 -5.49 4.18 -1.17
N GLU A 40 -5.71 4.60 0.08
CA GLU A 40 -5.36 5.93 0.55
C GLU A 40 -4.75 5.89 1.94
N TYR A 41 -3.78 6.78 2.16
CA TYR A 41 -3.22 7.07 3.48
C TYR A 41 -2.97 8.57 3.63
N THR A 42 -3.46 9.16 4.72
CA THR A 42 -3.16 10.56 5.04
C THR A 42 -2.03 10.60 6.06
N PHE A 43 -0.90 11.16 5.65
CA PHE A 43 0.26 11.35 6.51
C PHE A 43 0.03 12.55 7.44
N THR A 44 0.13 12.33 8.76
CA THR A 44 0.03 13.40 9.76
C THR A 44 1.12 13.27 10.82
N GLU A 45 1.48 14.36 11.47
CA GLU A 45 2.49 14.34 12.53
C GLU A 45 2.05 13.52 13.74
N GLU A 46 0.74 13.44 14.01
CA GLU A 46 0.20 12.63 15.11
C GLU A 46 0.35 11.14 14.89
N LYS A 47 0.22 10.68 13.63
CA LYS A 47 0.34 9.28 13.27
C LYS A 47 1.78 8.85 13.02
N ASN A 48 2.63 9.79 12.59
CA ASN A 48 3.92 9.47 11.96
C ASN A 48 5.08 10.19 12.65
N ASP A 49 5.64 9.56 13.67
CA ASP A 49 6.75 10.11 14.47
C ASP A 49 8.02 10.39 13.66
N PHE A 50 8.22 9.76 12.51
CA PHE A 50 9.39 10.00 11.67
C PHE A 50 9.52 11.44 11.18
N PHE A 51 8.44 12.21 11.13
CA PHE A 51 8.49 13.62 10.76
C PHE A 51 9.35 14.46 11.69
N LYS A 52 9.47 14.07 12.96
CA LYS A 52 10.33 14.76 13.94
C LYS A 52 11.81 14.75 13.56
N GLY A 53 12.23 13.68 12.87
CA GLY A 53 13.61 13.48 12.46
C GLY A 53 13.86 13.66 10.96
N HIS A 54 12.81 13.66 10.14
CA HIS A 54 12.95 13.69 8.69
C HIS A 54 12.10 14.80 8.04
N PHE A 55 12.47 16.06 8.14
CA PHE A 55 13.61 16.65 8.83
C PHE A 55 13.13 17.68 9.86
N PRO A 56 13.87 17.97 10.94
CA PRO A 56 13.48 18.99 11.90
C PRO A 56 13.20 20.33 11.21
N GLY A 57 12.01 20.90 11.43
CA GLY A 57 11.59 22.16 10.83
C GLY A 57 11.19 22.09 9.33
N ALA A 58 11.38 20.95 8.67
CA ALA A 58 11.01 20.72 7.26
C ALA A 58 10.56 19.28 7.06
N PRO A 59 9.41 18.87 7.64
CA PRO A 59 8.98 17.48 7.61
C PRO A 59 8.57 17.03 6.20
N VAL A 60 9.07 15.88 5.82
CA VAL A 60 8.75 15.21 4.55
C VAL A 60 8.70 13.70 4.77
N VAL A 61 7.79 13.03 4.10
CA VAL A 61 7.69 11.56 4.18
C VAL A 61 8.93 10.95 3.55
N PRO A 62 9.65 10.06 4.27
CA PRO A 62 10.77 9.32 3.67
C PRO A 62 10.32 8.53 2.45
N GLY A 63 11.10 8.56 1.36
CA GLY A 63 10.75 7.84 0.13
C GLY A 63 10.54 6.34 0.36
N VAL A 64 11.31 5.72 1.26
CA VAL A 64 11.14 4.31 1.63
C VAL A 64 9.80 4.02 2.31
N VAL A 65 9.23 5.00 3.03
CA VAL A 65 7.90 4.87 3.64
C VAL A 65 6.80 5.00 2.57
N LEU A 66 6.99 5.82 1.54
CA LEU A 66 6.08 5.86 0.39
C LEU A 66 6.06 4.51 -0.34
N VAL A 67 7.22 3.88 -0.54
CA VAL A 67 7.29 2.53 -1.12
C VAL A 67 6.57 1.51 -0.25
N GLU A 68 6.78 1.54 1.06
CA GLU A 68 6.07 0.65 2.00
C GLU A 68 4.56 0.86 1.95
N SER A 69 4.08 2.11 1.95
CA SER A 69 2.65 2.43 1.79
C SER A 69 2.08 1.84 0.49
N MET A 70 2.80 1.96 -0.62
CA MET A 70 2.42 1.38 -1.91
C MET A 70 2.38 -0.16 -1.86
N CYS A 71 3.33 -0.80 -1.17
CA CYS A 71 3.33 -2.26 -0.95
C CYS A 71 2.12 -2.70 -0.13
N GLN A 72 1.80 -1.98 0.94
CA GLN A 72 0.65 -2.27 1.78
C GLN A 72 -0.67 -2.13 1.01
N CYS A 73 -0.79 -1.11 0.16
CA CYS A 73 -1.96 -0.96 -0.72
C CYS A 73 -2.13 -2.16 -1.64
N ALA A 74 -1.07 -2.58 -2.35
CA ALA A 74 -1.10 -3.76 -3.22
C ALA A 74 -1.46 -5.04 -2.45
N GLY A 75 -0.87 -5.24 -1.27
CA GLY A 75 -1.17 -6.37 -0.38
C GLY A 75 -2.63 -6.40 0.05
N ALA A 76 -3.18 -5.26 0.45
CA ALA A 76 -4.59 -5.13 0.83
C ALA A 76 -5.54 -5.48 -0.34
N GLY A 77 -5.20 -5.05 -1.55
CA GLY A 77 -5.95 -5.40 -2.77
C GLY A 77 -6.00 -6.91 -3.01
N ILE A 78 -4.89 -7.62 -2.81
CA ILE A 78 -4.85 -9.09 -2.94
C ILE A 78 -5.72 -9.74 -1.86
N VAL A 79 -5.62 -9.29 -0.60
CA VAL A 79 -6.41 -9.85 0.50
C VAL A 79 -7.89 -9.65 0.25
N ALA A 80 -8.32 -8.47 -0.17
CA ALA A 80 -9.72 -8.19 -0.47
C ALA A 80 -10.26 -9.11 -1.58
N GLN A 81 -9.51 -9.33 -2.65
CA GLN A 81 -9.90 -10.25 -3.71
C GLN A 81 -9.99 -11.71 -3.24
N ASN A 82 -9.05 -12.15 -2.42
CA ASN A 82 -9.03 -13.51 -1.87
C ASN A 82 -10.25 -13.76 -0.96
N VAL A 83 -10.61 -12.79 -0.13
CA VAL A 83 -11.79 -12.86 0.74
C VAL A 83 -13.08 -12.95 -0.07
N MET A 84 -13.19 -12.17 -1.15
CA MET A 84 -14.33 -12.24 -2.08
C MET A 84 -14.41 -13.59 -2.81
N GLY A 85 -13.25 -14.23 -3.06
CA GLY A 85 -13.17 -15.59 -3.61
C GLY A 85 -13.46 -16.72 -2.61
N GLY A 86 -13.91 -16.39 -1.38
CA GLY A 86 -14.29 -17.37 -0.35
C GLY A 86 -13.14 -17.87 0.50
N MET A 87 -11.96 -17.23 0.46
CA MET A 87 -10.85 -17.56 1.38
C MET A 87 -11.10 -16.98 2.77
N ASP A 88 -10.75 -17.77 3.78
CA ASP A 88 -10.89 -17.39 5.18
C ASP A 88 -10.10 -16.13 5.52
N ARG A 89 -10.79 -15.15 6.14
CA ARG A 89 -10.17 -13.90 6.64
C ARG A 89 -9.07 -14.15 7.69
N ASP A 90 -9.18 -15.23 8.45
CA ASP A 90 -8.22 -15.59 9.50
C ASP A 90 -6.93 -16.18 8.93
N ARG A 91 -6.91 -16.54 7.65
CA ARG A 91 -5.69 -16.87 6.95
C ARG A 91 -4.92 -15.57 6.67
N LYS A 92 -4.18 -15.14 7.66
CA LYS A 92 -3.30 -13.95 7.57
C LYS A 92 -2.18 -14.21 6.56
N ASN A 93 -2.51 -14.07 5.29
CA ASN A 93 -1.53 -14.09 4.21
C ASN A 93 -0.61 -12.89 4.39
N ARG A 94 0.64 -13.15 4.74
CA ARG A 94 1.66 -12.12 4.78
C ARG A 94 2.28 -11.97 3.39
N PHE A 95 2.28 -10.76 2.90
CA PHE A 95 3.05 -10.42 1.71
C PHE A 95 4.37 -9.81 2.14
N VAL A 96 5.45 -10.44 1.71
CA VAL A 96 6.81 -9.98 1.96
C VAL A 96 7.32 -9.32 0.68
N LEU A 97 7.84 -8.11 0.83
CA LEU A 97 8.48 -7.42 -0.28
C LEU A 97 9.76 -8.17 -0.70
N ALA A 98 9.78 -8.63 -1.94
CA ALA A 98 10.91 -9.39 -2.48
C ALA A 98 11.82 -8.52 -3.36
N ALA A 99 11.26 -7.56 -4.09
CA ALA A 99 12.04 -6.67 -4.92
C ALA A 99 11.32 -5.33 -5.13
N VAL A 100 12.09 -4.28 -5.28
CA VAL A 100 11.65 -2.96 -5.74
C VAL A 100 12.49 -2.61 -6.95
N THR A 101 11.82 -2.29 -8.06
CA THR A 101 12.46 -1.85 -9.28
C THR A 101 11.91 -0.50 -9.72
N SER A 102 12.76 0.32 -10.33
CA SER A 102 12.35 1.60 -10.93
C SER A 102 11.64 2.58 -9.98
N ALA A 103 11.99 2.60 -8.70
CA ALA A 103 11.43 3.55 -7.75
C ALA A 103 11.84 4.99 -8.10
N ARG A 104 10.87 5.89 -8.20
CA ARG A 104 11.08 7.30 -8.49
C ARG A 104 10.18 8.16 -7.60
N PHE A 105 10.76 9.22 -7.05
CA PHE A 105 10.07 10.21 -6.22
C PHE A 105 10.06 11.53 -6.96
N ARG A 106 8.86 12.05 -7.28
CA ARG A 106 8.68 13.17 -8.19
C ARG A 106 8.32 14.47 -7.48
N ARG A 107 7.71 14.37 -6.31
CA ARG A 107 7.46 15.50 -5.42
C ARG A 107 7.50 15.07 -3.96
N PRO A 108 7.86 16.00 -3.04
CA PRO A 108 7.72 15.74 -1.61
C PRO A 108 6.26 15.47 -1.21
N VAL A 109 6.07 14.54 -0.28
CA VAL A 109 4.81 14.34 0.44
C VAL A 109 5.03 14.86 1.86
N VAL A 110 4.16 15.74 2.33
CA VAL A 110 4.31 16.45 3.59
C VAL A 110 3.15 16.16 4.55
N PRO A 111 3.26 16.50 5.85
CA PRO A 111 2.15 16.34 6.77
C PRO A 111 0.86 17.02 6.29
N GLY A 112 -0.25 16.30 6.36
CA GLY A 112 -1.56 16.73 5.86
C GLY A 112 -1.89 16.24 4.45
N ASP A 113 -0.90 15.76 3.68
CA ASP A 113 -1.15 15.20 2.36
C ASP A 113 -1.84 13.83 2.46
N THR A 114 -2.87 13.63 1.63
CA THR A 114 -3.45 12.32 1.37
C THR A 114 -2.74 11.69 0.16
N PHE A 115 -2.10 10.58 0.39
CA PHE A 115 -1.39 9.80 -0.62
C PHE A 115 -2.33 8.74 -1.18
N THR A 116 -2.80 8.94 -2.41
CA THR A 116 -3.69 8.02 -3.14
C THR A 116 -2.85 7.09 -3.99
N MET A 117 -2.96 5.79 -3.76
CA MET A 117 -2.15 4.76 -4.40
C MET A 117 -2.97 3.91 -5.34
N ILE A 118 -2.46 3.74 -6.55
CA ILE A 118 -3.03 2.86 -7.58
C ILE A 118 -2.01 1.78 -7.86
N ALA A 119 -2.33 0.53 -7.53
CA ALA A 119 -1.51 -0.63 -7.80
C ALA A 119 -2.14 -1.46 -8.92
N GLU A 120 -1.46 -1.55 -10.05
CA GLU A 120 -1.87 -2.36 -11.20
C GLU A 120 -1.12 -3.69 -11.19
N ASN A 121 -1.86 -4.80 -11.32
CA ASN A 121 -1.28 -6.13 -11.35
C ASN A 121 -0.63 -6.39 -12.72
N VAL A 122 0.70 -6.41 -12.75
CA VAL A 122 1.48 -6.66 -13.98
C VAL A 122 1.70 -8.13 -14.23
N LYS A 123 1.95 -8.90 -13.16
CA LYS A 123 2.26 -10.32 -13.25
C LYS A 123 1.86 -11.07 -11.99
N ALA A 124 1.20 -12.20 -12.19
CA ALA A 124 0.82 -13.13 -11.14
C ALA A 124 1.32 -14.54 -11.46
N ARG A 125 2.17 -15.10 -10.61
CA ARG A 125 2.66 -16.48 -10.73
C ARG A 125 2.70 -17.15 -9.37
N SER A 126 1.89 -18.16 -9.17
CA SER A 126 1.87 -18.91 -7.90
C SER A 126 1.85 -17.98 -6.66
N ARG A 127 2.97 -17.89 -5.94
CA ARG A 127 3.13 -17.07 -4.74
C ARG A 127 3.71 -15.67 -5.01
N ILE A 128 4.05 -15.36 -6.26
CA ILE A 128 4.70 -14.10 -6.64
C ILE A 128 3.69 -13.20 -7.31
N ARG A 129 3.65 -11.94 -6.88
CA ARG A 129 2.86 -10.87 -7.51
C ARG A 129 3.75 -9.67 -7.78
N THR A 130 3.67 -9.17 -9.01
CA THR A 130 4.36 -7.94 -9.41
C THR A 130 3.34 -6.86 -9.74
N PHE A 131 3.52 -5.69 -9.16
CA PHE A 131 2.66 -4.53 -9.36
C PHE A 131 3.45 -3.34 -9.86
N ALA A 132 2.87 -2.61 -10.81
CA ALA A 132 3.25 -1.23 -11.08
C ALA A 132 2.39 -0.33 -10.20
N VAL A 133 3.01 0.48 -9.36
CA VAL A 133 2.30 1.32 -8.39
C VAL A 133 2.63 2.77 -8.62
N LYS A 134 1.60 3.61 -8.63
CA LYS A 134 1.71 5.07 -8.65
C LYS A 134 1.00 5.64 -7.43
N GLY A 135 1.66 6.55 -6.75
CA GLY A 135 1.12 7.30 -5.64
C GLY A 135 0.96 8.78 -5.99
N TYR A 136 -0.17 9.34 -5.67
CA TYR A 136 -0.59 10.70 -6.01
C TYR A 136 -0.86 11.53 -4.77
N VAL A 137 -0.64 12.84 -4.87
CA VAL A 137 -1.21 13.83 -3.98
C VAL A 137 -2.05 14.77 -4.84
N GLY A 138 -3.37 14.76 -4.62
CA GLY A 138 -4.29 15.34 -5.60
C GLY A 138 -4.16 14.60 -6.95
N ASP A 139 -3.92 15.35 -8.03
CA ASP A 139 -3.74 14.81 -9.38
C ASP A 139 -2.25 14.68 -9.79
N GLU A 140 -1.33 15.04 -8.90
CA GLU A 140 0.12 14.98 -9.18
C GLU A 140 0.72 13.64 -8.72
N ILE A 141 1.51 13.01 -9.59
CA ILE A 141 2.30 11.83 -9.22
C ILE A 141 3.39 12.25 -8.24
N ALA A 142 3.34 11.72 -7.02
CA ALA A 142 4.36 11.96 -6.01
C ALA A 142 5.45 10.88 -6.02
N ALA A 143 5.06 9.62 -6.23
CA ALA A 143 5.99 8.50 -6.32
C ALA A 143 5.47 7.43 -7.28
N GLU A 144 6.37 6.65 -7.85
CA GLU A 144 6.05 5.48 -8.64
C GLU A 144 7.12 4.41 -8.48
N CYS A 145 6.73 3.15 -8.51
CA CYS A 145 7.66 2.02 -8.49
C CYS A 145 7.03 0.76 -9.08
N GLU A 146 7.88 -0.20 -9.39
CA GLU A 146 7.46 -1.58 -9.60
C GLU A 146 7.92 -2.39 -8.39
N ILE A 147 7.01 -3.17 -7.81
CA ILE A 147 7.26 -3.99 -6.64
C ILE A 147 6.91 -5.45 -6.94
N THR A 148 7.70 -6.35 -6.37
CA THR A 148 7.43 -7.79 -6.38
C THR A 148 7.23 -8.25 -4.94
N CYS A 149 6.08 -8.84 -4.68
CA CYS A 149 5.71 -9.37 -3.38
C CYS A 149 5.65 -10.91 -3.43
N LEU A 150 6.11 -11.54 -2.37
CA LEU A 150 6.02 -12.98 -2.16
C LEU A 150 4.97 -13.27 -1.08
N LEU A 151 4.04 -14.16 -1.39
CA LEU A 151 3.10 -14.68 -0.41
C LEU A 151 3.82 -15.63 0.56
N ASP A 152 3.95 -15.23 1.81
CA ASP A 152 4.51 -16.05 2.88
C ASP A 152 3.38 -16.87 3.54
N THR A 153 3.41 -18.17 3.32
CA THR A 153 2.42 -19.12 3.85
C THR A 153 2.88 -19.79 5.15
N ARG A 154 4.04 -19.42 5.69
CA ARG A 154 4.55 -20.00 6.94
C ARG A 154 3.62 -19.65 8.10
N PRO A 155 3.35 -20.61 9.02
CA PRO A 155 2.57 -20.31 10.21
C PRO A 155 3.26 -19.22 11.04
N VAL A 156 2.46 -18.32 11.61
CA VAL A 156 2.97 -17.37 12.62
C VAL A 156 3.26 -18.18 13.87
N ALA A 157 4.50 -18.22 14.31
CA ALA A 157 4.81 -18.73 15.65
C ALA A 157 4.09 -17.85 16.68
N CYS A 158 3.28 -18.48 17.53
CA CYS A 158 2.64 -17.83 18.67
C CYS A 158 3.68 -17.48 19.73
#